data_cd7d99b642a8093c23f22c2330098013
#
_entry.id   cd7d99b642a8093c23f22c2330098013
#
_cell.length_a   1.000
_cell.length_b   1.000
_cell.length_c   1.000
_cell.angle_alpha   90.00
_cell.angle_beta   90.00
_cell.angle_gamma   90.00
#
_symmetry.space_group_name_H-M   'P 1'
#
loop_
_entity.id
_entity.type
_entity.pdbx_description
1 polymer ?
#
loop_
_entity_poly.entity_id
_entity_poly.type
_entity_poly.pdbx_seq_one_letter_code
_entity_poly.pdbx_strand_id
1 'polypeptide(L)'
;MMASSYATPSTSSSPVNGCSSMSPEPRFNPFQSSSESSLTINSIDSQSCVYGEDGSITSAGPEALWKKLLPTQEYEPSRKLVFTLLLNLRAFVSPVEMLQKLVQNCIFEQHTSLSNFNRHTHSKLSEHVYNFISEWTTSIPYDFRSDEMRQRLSELFSLCATDSTQNRKFSKLMDNLNHVLAKREHYERAMKNLDSNYDMDLEKTEQMSGLVAMGAQPQVVAQQLAHIELERLSMIGVDEIVQMLGNVNLESLGEHNSDTTGNIKYYIKWFNQLSVFTASEIQKHTRKKHRVRCIEFFIDLGKECINIGNFNSLMAIVAGLSSQAVTRLKKTWQRVDKAKLEILQHQLNPSGNFVSYRATLNAAIWRSECAKNDNERVIIPFFGLMLKDLYIIHRASLDPLPNGQLKIAMFAQFAQHMANLILWKDRPCPFKRNTSILQYLLLAPSYVENDLLTLSFENEPPETPNEREQYKKLTEAKSDTSSDK
;
A
#
# COMPACT_ATOMS: atom_id res chain seq x y z
N MET A 1 11.14 -54.75 12.70
CA MET A 1 10.96 -55.97 11.89
C MET A 1 10.29 -55.60 10.59
N MET A 2 10.99 -55.88 9.47
CA MET A 2 10.55 -56.05 8.06
C MET A 2 9.76 -54.90 7.39
N ALA A 3 10.27 -54.08 6.45
CA ALA A 3 10.87 -54.36 5.13
C ALA A 3 9.94 -55.10 4.14
N SER A 4 9.56 -54.40 3.06
CA SER A 4 9.38 -54.89 1.68
C SER A 4 8.64 -53.81 0.88
N SER A 5 9.18 -53.00 -0.06
CA SER A 5 9.71 -53.21 -1.44
C SER A 5 8.71 -53.79 -2.43
N TYR A 6 8.54 -53.03 -3.53
CA TYR A 6 8.37 -53.37 -4.97
C TYR A 6 7.55 -52.26 -5.65
N ALA A 7 7.95 -51.61 -6.63
CA ALA A 7 8.60 -51.79 -7.91
C ALA A 7 7.73 -51.15 -9.02
N THR A 8 8.37 -50.37 -9.87
CA THR A 8 7.81 -49.73 -11.08
C THR A 8 7.52 -50.78 -12.18
N PRO A 9 6.70 -50.41 -13.17
CA PRO A 9 7.17 -50.64 -14.55
C PRO A 9 7.04 -49.41 -15.47
N SER A 10 8.05 -49.30 -16.28
CA SER A 10 8.21 -48.52 -17.50
C SER A 10 7.38 -49.05 -18.66
N THR A 11 6.93 -48.18 -19.59
CA THR A 11 7.07 -48.24 -21.07
C THR A 11 6.30 -47.09 -21.70
N SER A 12 6.96 -46.20 -22.39
CA SER A 12 7.17 -45.99 -23.84
C SER A 12 5.95 -45.51 -24.62
N SER A 13 5.94 -44.29 -25.15
CA SER A 13 6.17 -43.90 -26.54
C SER A 13 5.66 -42.48 -26.84
N SER A 14 6.50 -41.74 -27.52
CA SER A 14 6.33 -40.40 -28.08
C SER A 14 5.52 -40.46 -29.43
N PRO A 15 5.38 -39.36 -30.21
CA PRO A 15 5.39 -37.92 -29.97
C PRO A 15 4.24 -37.19 -30.72
N VAL A 16 3.89 -35.96 -30.35
CA VAL A 16 3.31 -34.98 -31.31
C VAL A 16 3.78 -33.57 -30.95
N ASN A 17 4.27 -32.94 -31.94
CA ASN A 17 4.81 -31.63 -32.23
C ASN A 17 4.28 -30.37 -31.47
N GLY A 18 5.24 -29.56 -31.07
CA GLY A 18 5.34 -28.15 -31.52
C GLY A 18 4.49 -27.15 -30.79
N CYS A 19 5.01 -26.61 -29.67
CA CYS A 19 4.76 -25.22 -29.34
C CYS A 19 6.05 -24.63 -28.75
N SER A 20 6.51 -23.55 -29.37
CA SER A 20 7.72 -22.83 -29.08
C SER A 20 7.82 -22.46 -27.58
N SER A 21 8.90 -22.87 -26.96
CA SER A 21 9.30 -22.53 -25.60
C SER A 21 9.64 -21.04 -25.52
N MET A 22 8.73 -20.24 -25.01
CA MET A 22 9.07 -19.00 -24.37
C MET A 22 9.54 -19.34 -22.93
N SER A 23 10.80 -19.08 -22.67
CA SER A 23 11.42 -19.19 -21.35
C SER A 23 10.68 -18.29 -20.36
N PRO A 24 10.30 -18.75 -19.16
CA PRO A 24 9.76 -17.86 -18.15
C PRO A 24 10.89 -16.96 -17.64
N GLU A 25 10.64 -15.66 -17.68
CA GLU A 25 11.47 -14.66 -17.01
C GLU A 25 11.63 -14.96 -15.50
N PRO A 26 12.74 -14.55 -14.87
CA PRO A 26 13.17 -15.04 -13.58
C PRO A 26 12.18 -14.68 -12.48
N ARG A 27 11.72 -15.69 -11.77
CA ARG A 27 10.94 -15.59 -10.54
C ARG A 27 11.69 -14.72 -9.53
N PHE A 28 11.09 -13.61 -9.16
CA PHE A 28 11.56 -12.74 -8.09
C PHE A 28 11.54 -13.52 -6.75
N ASN A 29 12.71 -13.98 -6.33
CA ASN A 29 12.92 -14.56 -5.02
C ASN A 29 13.72 -13.55 -4.18
N PRO A 30 13.12 -12.87 -3.19
CA PRO A 30 13.80 -11.81 -2.43
C PRO A 30 14.94 -12.33 -1.54
N PHE A 31 15.21 -13.62 -1.52
CA PHE A 31 16.24 -14.26 -0.68
C PHE A 31 17.25 -15.13 -1.44
N GLN A 32 17.33 -15.04 -2.77
CA GLN A 32 18.51 -15.58 -3.42
C GLN A 32 19.65 -14.57 -3.23
N SER A 33 20.57 -14.94 -2.35
CA SER A 33 21.91 -14.36 -2.30
C SER A 33 22.49 -14.38 -3.71
N SER A 34 22.59 -13.21 -4.33
CA SER A 34 23.38 -13.03 -5.54
C SER A 34 24.78 -13.53 -5.26
N SER A 35 25.20 -14.56 -6.01
CA SER A 35 26.59 -14.97 -6.11
C SER A 35 27.46 -13.72 -6.30
N GLU A 36 28.42 -13.56 -5.41
CA GLU A 36 29.49 -12.57 -5.52
C GLU A 36 30.19 -12.69 -6.88
N SER A 37 29.74 -11.90 -7.84
CA SER A 37 30.58 -11.56 -8.98
C SER A 37 31.65 -10.63 -8.45
N SER A 38 32.89 -11.11 -8.46
CA SER A 38 34.09 -10.39 -8.08
C SER A 38 34.19 -9.07 -8.86
N LEU A 39 33.70 -8.02 -8.24
CA LEU A 39 33.93 -6.66 -8.67
C LEU A 39 35.41 -6.35 -8.41
N THR A 40 36.18 -6.20 -9.46
CA THR A 40 37.53 -5.64 -9.43
C THR A 40 37.40 -4.22 -8.84
N ILE A 41 37.79 -4.08 -7.58
CA ILE A 41 37.83 -2.80 -6.86
C ILE A 41 39.01 -2.00 -7.44
N ASN A 42 38.77 -1.32 -8.55
CA ASN A 42 39.56 -0.14 -8.89
C ASN A 42 39.09 0.95 -7.93
N SER A 43 39.99 1.76 -7.41
CA SER A 43 39.73 2.91 -6.54
C SER A 43 38.68 3.83 -7.20
N ILE A 44 37.40 3.53 -6.92
CA ILE A 44 36.28 4.25 -7.52
C ILE A 44 36.15 5.53 -6.74
N ASP A 45 36.48 6.63 -7.41
CA ASP A 45 36.29 7.97 -6.91
C ASP A 45 34.83 8.17 -6.49
N SER A 46 34.58 8.73 -5.30
CA SER A 46 33.23 9.06 -4.77
C SER A 46 32.40 9.93 -5.73
N GLN A 47 33.01 10.47 -6.77
CA GLN A 47 32.39 11.27 -7.84
C GLN A 47 31.92 10.46 -9.05
N SER A 48 32.10 9.14 -9.07
CA SER A 48 31.78 8.31 -10.24
C SER A 48 30.43 7.57 -10.12
N CYS A 49 29.86 7.16 -11.26
CA CYS A 49 28.72 6.25 -11.35
C CYS A 49 29.23 4.86 -11.73
N VAL A 50 28.69 3.83 -11.08
CA VAL A 50 28.87 2.43 -11.46
C VAL A 50 27.63 1.98 -12.20
N TYR A 51 27.81 1.30 -13.33
CA TYR A 51 26.71 0.82 -14.18
C TYR A 51 26.63 -0.70 -14.13
N GLY A 52 25.42 -1.23 -14.16
CA GLY A 52 25.16 -2.65 -14.34
C GLY A 52 25.32 -3.08 -15.81
N GLU A 53 25.20 -4.38 -16.06
CA GLU A 53 25.28 -4.94 -17.42
C GLU A 53 24.19 -4.43 -18.35
N ASP A 54 23.05 -4.05 -17.80
CA ASP A 54 21.90 -3.44 -18.51
C ASP A 54 22.05 -1.92 -18.76
N GLY A 55 23.18 -1.33 -18.38
CA GLY A 55 23.43 0.11 -18.46
C GLY A 55 22.71 0.95 -17.39
N SER A 56 22.01 0.33 -16.44
CA SER A 56 21.43 1.04 -15.31
C SER A 56 22.48 1.44 -14.28
N ILE A 57 22.25 2.54 -13.55
CA ILE A 57 23.14 2.98 -12.47
C ILE A 57 22.90 2.08 -11.26
N THR A 58 23.92 1.36 -10.79
CA THR A 58 23.86 0.49 -9.61
C THR A 58 24.28 1.22 -8.34
N SER A 59 25.32 2.05 -8.42
CA SER A 59 25.74 2.92 -7.33
C SER A 59 26.36 4.22 -7.88
N ALA A 60 26.32 5.28 -7.09
CA ALA A 60 26.90 6.56 -7.48
C ALA A 60 27.23 7.41 -6.25
N GLY A 61 28.24 8.26 -6.38
CA GLY A 61 28.52 9.31 -5.42
C GLY A 61 27.52 10.47 -5.57
N PRO A 62 27.27 11.25 -4.50
CA PRO A 62 26.31 12.36 -4.53
C PRO A 62 26.56 13.38 -5.66
N GLU A 63 27.81 13.72 -5.90
CA GLU A 63 28.19 14.67 -6.97
C GLU A 63 27.87 14.15 -8.38
N ALA A 64 28.08 12.84 -8.60
CA ALA A 64 27.74 12.22 -9.88
C ALA A 64 26.22 12.15 -10.09
N LEU A 65 25.44 11.97 -9.02
CA LEU A 65 23.99 11.97 -9.07
C LEU A 65 23.43 13.34 -9.49
N TRP A 66 24.01 14.44 -8.99
CA TRP A 66 23.59 15.78 -9.41
C TRP A 66 23.73 15.99 -10.91
N LYS A 67 24.84 15.57 -11.48
CA LYS A 67 25.07 15.67 -12.95
C LYS A 67 24.07 14.84 -13.76
N LYS A 68 23.52 13.77 -13.16
CA LYS A 68 22.53 12.89 -13.82
C LYS A 68 21.08 13.29 -13.53
N LEU A 69 20.85 14.06 -12.49
CA LEU A 69 19.50 14.46 -12.08
C LEU A 69 19.11 15.84 -12.61
N LEU A 70 20.05 16.78 -12.65
CA LEU A 70 19.75 18.14 -13.08
C LEU A 70 19.62 18.24 -14.62
N PRO A 71 18.50 18.78 -15.12
CA PRO A 71 18.32 18.99 -16.54
C PRO A 71 19.21 20.13 -17.04
N THR A 72 19.78 19.98 -18.24
CA THR A 72 20.54 21.01 -18.94
C THR A 72 19.90 21.30 -20.31
N GLN A 73 20.50 22.21 -21.10
CA GLN A 73 20.03 22.49 -22.45
C GLN A 73 20.14 21.28 -23.38
N GLU A 74 21.14 20.42 -23.17
CA GLU A 74 21.43 19.25 -24.01
C GLU A 74 21.02 17.95 -23.42
N TYR A 75 20.70 17.92 -22.10
CA TYR A 75 20.41 16.71 -21.35
C TYR A 75 19.09 16.80 -20.56
N GLU A 76 18.24 15.82 -20.77
CA GLU A 76 17.02 15.59 -19.98
C GLU A 76 17.15 14.26 -19.22
N PRO A 77 17.04 14.25 -17.87
CA PRO A 77 17.05 13.04 -17.12
C PRO A 77 15.81 12.20 -17.42
N SER A 78 15.98 10.88 -17.54
CA SER A 78 14.83 10.01 -17.78
C SER A 78 13.81 10.08 -16.63
N ARG A 79 12.53 10.06 -16.96
CA ARG A 79 11.44 10.11 -15.98
C ARG A 79 11.59 9.05 -14.88
N LYS A 80 12.02 7.83 -15.24
CA LYS A 80 12.28 6.75 -14.30
C LYS A 80 13.38 7.11 -13.29
N LEU A 81 14.46 7.73 -13.74
CA LEU A 81 15.56 8.17 -12.88
C LEU A 81 15.10 9.29 -11.95
N VAL A 82 14.40 10.29 -12.48
CA VAL A 82 13.83 11.41 -11.69
C VAL A 82 12.92 10.86 -10.59
N PHE A 83 11.96 10.02 -10.94
CA PHE A 83 11.06 9.39 -9.96
C PHE A 83 11.83 8.60 -8.90
N THR A 84 12.80 7.76 -9.32
CA THR A 84 13.63 6.97 -8.40
C THR A 84 14.38 7.84 -7.39
N LEU A 85 15.02 8.91 -7.86
CA LEU A 85 15.83 9.78 -7.00
C LEU A 85 14.97 10.69 -6.13
N LEU A 86 13.85 11.19 -6.63
CA LEU A 86 12.92 12.02 -5.85
C LEU A 86 12.29 11.22 -4.69
N LEU A 87 11.93 9.95 -4.88
CA LEU A 87 11.42 9.09 -3.81
C LEU A 87 12.43 8.88 -2.68
N ASN A 88 13.71 8.82 -3.02
CA ASN A 88 14.80 8.60 -2.08
C ASN A 88 15.58 9.89 -1.77
N LEU A 89 15.03 11.05 -2.14
CA LEU A 89 15.70 12.35 -2.05
C LEU A 89 16.25 12.62 -0.66
N ARG A 90 15.44 12.35 0.37
CA ARG A 90 15.76 12.58 1.77
C ARG A 90 16.91 11.74 2.32
N ALA A 91 17.35 10.73 1.58
CA ALA A 91 18.56 9.96 1.92
C ALA A 91 19.86 10.76 1.70
N PHE A 92 19.85 11.80 0.89
CA PHE A 92 21.06 12.54 0.52
C PHE A 92 20.89 14.07 0.44
N VAL A 93 19.66 14.59 0.37
CA VAL A 93 19.40 16.04 0.35
C VAL A 93 17.96 16.36 0.76
N SER A 94 17.72 17.57 1.25
CA SER A 94 16.37 18.05 1.53
C SER A 94 15.65 18.52 0.26
N PRO A 95 14.30 18.47 0.20
CA PRO A 95 13.54 19.02 -0.93
C PRO A 95 13.82 20.50 -1.22
N VAL A 96 14.03 21.31 -0.18
CA VAL A 96 14.37 22.74 -0.32
C VAL A 96 15.70 22.92 -1.01
N GLU A 97 16.74 22.18 -0.57
CA GLU A 97 18.08 22.23 -1.18
C GLU A 97 18.07 21.72 -2.62
N MET A 98 17.25 20.68 -2.91
CA MET A 98 17.08 20.21 -4.28
C MET A 98 16.51 21.28 -5.19
N LEU A 99 15.46 21.99 -4.76
CA LEU A 99 14.87 23.07 -5.53
C LEU A 99 15.84 24.23 -5.72
N GLN A 100 16.63 24.58 -4.69
CA GLN A 100 17.68 25.58 -4.77
C GLN A 100 18.77 25.21 -5.79
N LYS A 101 19.22 23.95 -5.78
CA LYS A 101 20.19 23.44 -6.77
C LYS A 101 19.63 23.52 -8.20
N LEU A 102 18.35 23.22 -8.37
CA LEU A 102 17.69 23.32 -9.68
C LEU A 102 17.64 24.79 -10.16
N VAL A 103 17.30 25.73 -9.28
CA VAL A 103 17.33 27.18 -9.60
C VAL A 103 18.73 27.63 -9.98
N GLN A 104 19.75 27.27 -9.18
CA GLN A 104 21.15 27.60 -9.46
C GLN A 104 21.62 27.03 -10.81
N ASN A 105 21.25 25.80 -11.12
CA ASN A 105 21.55 25.16 -12.40
C ASN A 105 20.90 25.91 -13.57
N CYS A 106 19.63 26.32 -13.45
CA CYS A 106 18.95 27.10 -14.47
C CYS A 106 19.64 28.44 -14.71
N ILE A 107 20.05 29.15 -13.66
CA ILE A 107 20.80 30.41 -13.77
C ILE A 107 22.15 30.20 -14.47
N PHE A 108 22.89 29.15 -14.08
CA PHE A 108 24.18 28.80 -14.66
C PHE A 108 24.05 28.49 -16.17
N GLU A 109 23.10 27.66 -16.56
CA GLU A 109 22.83 27.30 -17.96
C GLU A 109 22.41 28.51 -18.79
N GLN A 110 21.64 29.45 -18.23
CA GLN A 110 21.28 30.70 -18.89
C GLN A 110 22.47 31.60 -19.10
N HIS A 111 23.37 31.74 -18.11
CA HIS A 111 24.57 32.58 -18.24
C HIS A 111 25.59 32.01 -19.23
N THR A 112 25.74 30.69 -19.27
CA THR A 112 26.65 30.02 -20.21
C THR A 112 26.17 30.19 -21.65
N SER A 113 24.88 30.35 -21.88
CA SER A 113 24.27 30.57 -23.20
C SER A 113 24.36 32.04 -23.70
N LEU A 114 24.69 32.99 -22.85
CA LEU A 114 24.80 34.40 -23.25
C LEU A 114 25.86 34.64 -24.32
N SER A 115 26.83 33.73 -24.50
CA SER A 115 27.82 33.77 -25.60
C SER A 115 27.24 33.29 -26.92
N ASN A 116 26.12 32.58 -26.97
CA ASN A 116 25.45 32.08 -28.17
C ASN A 116 23.93 32.27 -28.04
N PHE A 117 23.45 33.48 -28.36
CA PHE A 117 22.03 33.89 -28.22
C PHE A 117 21.13 33.08 -29.17
N ASN A 118 20.75 31.87 -28.76
CA ASN A 118 19.80 31.04 -29.50
C ASN A 118 18.52 30.84 -28.65
N ARG A 119 17.43 31.52 -29.06
CA ARG A 119 16.09 31.34 -28.47
C ARG A 119 15.67 29.87 -28.36
N HIS A 120 16.18 29.03 -29.26
CA HIS A 120 15.90 27.58 -29.27
C HIS A 120 16.51 26.82 -28.08
N THR A 121 17.66 27.22 -27.58
CA THR A 121 18.33 26.56 -26.44
C THR A 121 17.64 26.86 -25.12
N HIS A 122 17.18 28.09 -24.91
CA HIS A 122 16.39 28.46 -23.75
C HIS A 122 15.03 27.75 -23.71
N SER A 123 14.40 27.53 -24.85
CA SER A 123 13.12 26.79 -24.93
C SER A 123 13.28 25.31 -24.55
N LYS A 124 14.41 24.68 -24.88
CA LYS A 124 14.71 23.29 -24.52
C LYS A 124 14.93 23.14 -23.01
N LEU A 125 15.76 24.00 -22.42
CA LEU A 125 15.98 23.98 -20.96
C LEU A 125 14.65 24.14 -20.20
N SER A 126 13.81 25.07 -20.61
CA SER A 126 12.50 25.31 -20.02
C SER A 126 11.59 24.07 -20.11
N GLU A 127 11.60 23.36 -21.23
CA GLU A 127 10.83 22.11 -21.38
C GLU A 127 11.37 20.99 -20.49
N HIS A 128 12.69 20.81 -20.42
CA HIS A 128 13.32 19.80 -19.56
C HIS A 128 13.04 20.07 -18.06
N VAL A 129 13.09 21.35 -17.65
CA VAL A 129 12.74 21.77 -16.28
C VAL A 129 11.24 21.54 -16.01
N TYR A 130 10.38 21.86 -16.97
CA TYR A 130 8.96 21.60 -16.88
C TYR A 130 8.67 20.10 -16.65
N ASN A 131 9.30 19.22 -17.43
CA ASN A 131 9.13 17.78 -17.32
C ASN A 131 9.61 17.26 -15.95
N PHE A 132 10.76 17.78 -15.48
CA PHE A 132 11.29 17.44 -14.15
C PHE A 132 10.31 17.84 -13.02
N ILE A 133 9.86 19.08 -13.01
CA ILE A 133 8.94 19.61 -11.98
C ILE A 133 7.56 18.96 -12.10
N SER A 134 7.09 18.68 -13.31
CA SER A 134 5.83 17.95 -13.53
C SER A 134 5.87 16.57 -12.90
N GLU A 135 6.99 15.84 -13.05
CA GLU A 135 7.18 14.55 -12.37
C GLU A 135 7.20 14.72 -10.85
N TRP A 136 7.92 15.70 -10.32
CA TRP A 136 8.02 15.93 -8.89
C TRP A 136 6.69 16.32 -8.26
N THR A 137 5.98 17.28 -8.82
CA THR A 137 4.69 17.75 -8.30
C THR A 137 3.57 16.69 -8.42
N THR A 138 3.68 15.80 -9.40
CA THR A 138 2.72 14.70 -9.58
C THR A 138 2.99 13.55 -8.61
N SER A 139 4.26 13.17 -8.46
CA SER A 139 4.65 12.00 -7.67
C SER A 139 4.69 12.30 -6.17
N ILE A 140 5.18 13.49 -5.78
CA ILE A 140 5.40 13.87 -4.39
C ILE A 140 4.86 15.30 -4.13
N PRO A 141 3.56 15.54 -4.28
CA PRO A 141 2.97 16.87 -4.15
C PRO A 141 3.16 17.52 -2.78
N TYR A 142 3.30 16.72 -1.72
CA TYR A 142 3.46 17.25 -0.35
C TYR A 142 4.80 17.90 -0.08
N ASP A 143 5.82 17.71 -0.91
CA ASP A 143 7.04 18.49 -0.83
C ASP A 143 6.76 20.00 -1.02
N PHE A 144 5.67 20.32 -1.73
CA PHE A 144 5.21 21.68 -1.99
C PHE A 144 4.07 22.14 -1.05
N ARG A 145 3.88 21.48 0.09
CA ARG A 145 2.84 21.86 1.06
C ARG A 145 3.15 23.20 1.76
N SER A 146 4.43 23.52 1.98
CA SER A 146 4.84 24.79 2.57
C SER A 146 4.76 25.95 1.59
N ASP A 147 4.42 27.15 2.09
CA ASP A 147 4.39 28.36 1.28
C ASP A 147 5.78 28.69 0.72
N GLU A 148 6.84 28.43 1.48
CA GLU A 148 8.22 28.63 1.05
C GLU A 148 8.54 27.83 -0.22
N MET A 149 8.19 26.52 -0.24
CA MET A 149 8.44 25.68 -1.43
C MET A 149 7.63 26.16 -2.63
N ARG A 150 6.37 26.57 -2.44
CA ARG A 150 5.53 27.10 -3.53
C ARG A 150 6.05 28.42 -4.05
N GLN A 151 6.55 29.30 -3.19
CA GLN A 151 7.16 30.56 -3.59
C GLN A 151 8.42 30.33 -4.42
N ARG A 152 9.34 29.47 -3.95
CA ARG A 152 10.56 29.11 -4.70
C ARG A 152 10.24 28.45 -6.05
N LEU A 153 9.18 27.62 -6.10
CA LEU A 153 8.71 27.05 -7.36
C LEU A 153 8.20 28.12 -8.32
N SER A 154 7.48 29.14 -7.82
CA SER A 154 7.04 30.28 -8.62
C SER A 154 8.21 31.11 -9.14
N GLU A 155 9.25 31.31 -8.34
CA GLU A 155 10.50 31.97 -8.75
C GLU A 155 11.20 31.19 -9.88
N LEU A 156 11.31 29.86 -9.75
CA LEU A 156 11.85 29.00 -10.82
C LEU A 156 11.06 29.13 -12.12
N PHE A 157 9.72 29.14 -12.03
CA PHE A 157 8.87 29.31 -13.21
C PHE A 157 9.07 30.66 -13.88
N SER A 158 9.23 31.71 -13.10
CA SER A 158 9.53 33.06 -13.63
C SER A 158 10.88 33.15 -14.36
N LEU A 159 11.86 32.35 -13.89
CA LEU A 159 13.17 32.24 -14.56
C LEU A 159 13.10 31.44 -15.88
N CYS A 160 12.31 30.38 -15.90
CA CYS A 160 12.26 29.45 -17.03
C CYS A 160 11.25 29.83 -18.11
N ALA A 161 10.23 30.60 -17.80
CA ALA A 161 9.17 30.96 -18.73
C ALA A 161 9.66 32.08 -19.68
N THR A 162 9.99 31.71 -20.90
CA THR A 162 10.48 32.65 -21.94
C THR A 162 9.39 33.19 -22.85
N ASP A 163 8.22 32.53 -22.87
CA ASP A 163 7.08 32.94 -23.70
C ASP A 163 5.74 32.71 -23.03
N SER A 164 4.65 33.21 -23.62
CA SER A 164 3.29 33.09 -23.09
C SER A 164 2.79 31.63 -23.03
N THR A 165 3.30 30.75 -23.90
CA THR A 165 2.92 29.34 -23.96
C THR A 165 3.51 28.58 -22.77
N GLN A 166 4.77 28.83 -22.46
CA GLN A 166 5.44 28.24 -21.30
C GLN A 166 4.86 28.76 -19.99
N ASN A 167 4.60 30.07 -19.89
CA ASN A 167 3.89 30.65 -18.75
C ASN A 167 2.55 29.93 -18.49
N ARG A 168 1.77 29.66 -19.54
CA ARG A 168 0.51 28.94 -19.44
C ARG A 168 0.70 27.49 -18.95
N LYS A 169 1.75 26.78 -19.42
CA LYS A 169 2.09 25.42 -18.97
C LYS A 169 2.41 25.42 -17.47
N PHE A 170 3.27 26.31 -17.00
CA PHE A 170 3.66 26.42 -15.60
C PHE A 170 2.50 26.85 -14.69
N SER A 171 1.67 27.81 -15.13
CA SER A 171 0.46 28.21 -14.39
C SER A 171 -0.49 27.01 -14.21
N LYS A 172 -0.76 26.25 -15.27
CA LYS A 172 -1.59 25.06 -15.22
C LYS A 172 -1.03 23.99 -14.25
N LEU A 173 0.29 23.84 -14.19
CA LEU A 173 0.95 22.91 -13.28
C LEU A 173 0.77 23.34 -11.82
N MET A 174 0.90 24.63 -11.51
CA MET A 174 0.61 25.20 -10.18
C MET A 174 -0.85 25.02 -9.79
N ASP A 175 -1.79 25.26 -10.70
CA ASP A 175 -3.21 25.06 -10.45
C ASP A 175 -3.54 23.61 -10.12
N ASN A 176 -2.96 22.68 -10.89
CA ASN A 176 -3.11 21.23 -10.63
C ASN A 176 -2.53 20.84 -9.27
N LEU A 177 -1.34 21.31 -8.93
CA LEU A 177 -0.69 21.05 -7.63
C LEU A 177 -1.57 21.57 -6.48
N ASN A 178 -2.03 22.79 -6.56
CA ASN A 178 -2.91 23.42 -5.55
C ASN A 178 -4.23 22.63 -5.40
N HIS A 179 -4.80 22.18 -6.52
CA HIS A 179 -6.01 21.36 -6.50
C HIS A 179 -5.79 20.01 -5.79
N VAL A 180 -4.69 19.32 -6.08
CA VAL A 180 -4.34 18.04 -5.43
C VAL A 180 -4.13 18.23 -3.93
N LEU A 181 -3.38 19.27 -3.52
CA LEU A 181 -3.13 19.57 -2.11
C LEU A 181 -4.42 19.90 -1.37
N ALA A 182 -5.29 20.77 -1.94
CA ALA A 182 -6.58 21.13 -1.35
C ALA A 182 -7.52 19.91 -1.24
N LYS A 183 -7.56 19.03 -2.24
CA LYS A 183 -8.37 17.82 -2.20
C LYS A 183 -7.96 16.90 -1.05
N ARG A 184 -6.64 16.67 -0.87
CA ARG A 184 -6.12 15.83 0.22
C ARG A 184 -6.39 16.44 1.59
N GLU A 185 -6.16 17.73 1.75
CA GLU A 185 -6.45 18.43 3.01
C GLU A 185 -7.95 18.40 3.37
N HIS A 186 -8.82 18.54 2.38
CA HIS A 186 -10.26 18.39 2.59
C HIS A 186 -10.61 16.96 3.06
N TYR A 187 -10.02 15.94 2.45
CA TYR A 187 -10.24 14.55 2.85
C TYR A 187 -9.73 14.27 4.27
N GLU A 188 -8.52 14.73 4.62
CA GLU A 188 -7.97 14.60 5.97
C GLU A 188 -8.87 15.23 7.03
N ARG A 189 -9.42 16.43 6.75
CA ARG A 189 -10.38 17.10 7.64
C ARG A 189 -11.69 16.30 7.76
N ALA A 190 -12.21 15.77 6.66
CA ALA A 190 -13.41 14.95 6.67
C ALA A 190 -13.22 13.66 7.49
N MET A 191 -12.09 12.99 7.34
CA MET A 191 -11.76 11.79 8.11
C MET A 191 -11.59 12.07 9.60
N LYS A 192 -10.97 13.19 9.97
CA LYS A 192 -10.85 13.64 11.36
C LYS A 192 -12.21 13.90 11.99
N ASN A 193 -13.12 14.53 11.26
CA ASN A 193 -14.47 14.79 11.73
C ASN A 193 -15.30 13.52 11.91
N LEU A 194 -15.15 12.55 10.99
CA LEU A 194 -15.80 11.24 11.13
C LEU A 194 -15.31 10.50 12.38
N ASP A 195 -13.99 10.55 12.66
CA ASP A 195 -13.41 9.96 13.86
C ASP A 195 -13.97 10.56 15.14
N SER A 196 -14.12 11.88 15.18
CA SER A 196 -14.62 12.62 16.37
C SER A 196 -16.11 12.40 16.63
N ASN A 197 -16.89 12.10 15.59
CA ASN A 197 -18.35 11.91 15.68
C ASN A 197 -18.77 10.44 15.81
N TYR A 198 -17.82 9.50 15.70
CA TYR A 198 -18.13 8.06 15.71
C TYR A 198 -18.79 7.61 17.03
N ASP A 199 -18.41 8.21 18.15
CA ASP A 199 -18.97 7.89 19.47
C ASP A 199 -20.38 8.43 19.72
N MET A 200 -20.84 9.43 18.93
CA MET A 200 -22.15 10.07 19.13
C MET A 200 -23.32 9.39 18.41
N ASP A 201 -23.09 8.57 17.40
CA ASP A 201 -24.13 7.95 16.56
C ASP A 201 -24.45 6.48 16.92
N LEU A 202 -23.81 5.93 17.94
CA LEU A 202 -23.98 4.52 18.36
C LEU A 202 -25.44 4.16 18.71
N GLU A 203 -26.18 5.07 19.34
CA GLU A 203 -27.59 4.81 19.74
C GLU A 203 -28.57 4.66 18.55
N LYS A 204 -28.25 5.28 17.41
CA LYS A 204 -29.12 5.22 16.20
C LYS A 204 -28.89 3.98 15.34
N THR A 205 -27.72 3.35 15.47
CA THR A 205 -27.31 2.22 14.62
C THR A 205 -27.64 0.84 15.19
N GLU A 206 -28.05 0.74 16.45
CA GLU A 206 -28.45 -0.54 17.07
C GLU A 206 -29.66 -1.22 16.38
N GLN A 207 -30.45 -0.46 15.62
CA GLN A 207 -31.62 -0.96 14.90
C GLN A 207 -31.31 -1.48 13.48
N MET A 208 -30.05 -1.40 13.01
CA MET A 208 -29.72 -1.86 11.65
C MET A 208 -29.63 -3.38 11.59
N SER A 209 -30.41 -3.96 10.69
CA SER A 209 -30.36 -5.41 10.39
C SER A 209 -28.96 -5.77 9.83
N GLY A 210 -28.33 -6.87 10.31
CA GLY A 210 -27.05 -7.34 9.81
C GLY A 210 -27.05 -7.67 8.30
N LEU A 211 -25.87 -7.75 7.68
CA LEU A 211 -25.70 -8.03 6.24
C LEU A 211 -26.50 -9.25 5.76
N VAL A 212 -26.49 -10.32 6.53
CA VAL A 212 -27.23 -11.55 6.22
C VAL A 212 -28.75 -11.33 6.29
N ALA A 213 -29.23 -10.53 7.25
CA ALA A 213 -30.62 -10.19 7.40
C ALA A 213 -31.13 -9.24 6.31
N MET A 214 -30.26 -8.38 5.78
CA MET A 214 -30.51 -7.53 4.62
C MET A 214 -30.58 -8.32 3.30
N GLY A 215 -30.28 -9.61 3.30
CA GLY A 215 -30.18 -10.44 2.09
C GLY A 215 -29.02 -10.07 1.19
N ALA A 216 -27.98 -9.42 1.72
CA ALA A 216 -26.81 -9.02 0.95
C ALA A 216 -26.08 -10.26 0.41
N GLN A 217 -25.70 -10.20 -0.87
CA GLN A 217 -24.90 -11.26 -1.51
C GLN A 217 -23.41 -11.02 -1.23
N PRO A 218 -22.60 -12.06 -0.90
CA PRO A 218 -21.15 -11.90 -0.64
C PRO A 218 -20.42 -11.17 -1.76
N GLN A 219 -20.72 -11.48 -3.03
CA GLN A 219 -20.14 -10.81 -4.18
C GLN A 219 -20.40 -9.30 -4.19
N VAL A 220 -21.66 -8.89 -3.93
CA VAL A 220 -22.01 -7.46 -3.91
C VAL A 220 -21.30 -6.75 -2.76
N VAL A 221 -21.22 -7.38 -1.58
CA VAL A 221 -20.48 -6.81 -0.43
C VAL A 221 -19.00 -6.68 -0.73
N ALA A 222 -18.37 -7.68 -1.35
CA ALA A 222 -16.96 -7.60 -1.78
C ALA A 222 -16.70 -6.44 -2.74
N GLN A 223 -17.64 -6.18 -3.66
CA GLN A 223 -17.59 -5.03 -4.57
C GLN A 223 -17.68 -3.68 -3.82
N GLN A 224 -18.55 -3.60 -2.78
CA GLN A 224 -18.63 -2.38 -1.96
C GLN A 224 -17.39 -2.19 -1.08
N LEU A 225 -16.81 -3.26 -0.54
CA LEU A 225 -15.51 -3.19 0.13
C LEU A 225 -14.42 -2.65 -0.79
N ALA A 226 -14.39 -3.10 -2.07
CA ALA A 226 -13.43 -2.56 -3.04
C ALA A 226 -13.61 -1.05 -3.29
N HIS A 227 -14.84 -0.51 -3.25
CA HIS A 227 -15.07 0.94 -3.31
C HIS A 227 -14.41 1.68 -2.15
N ILE A 228 -14.61 1.20 -0.91
CA ILE A 228 -14.07 1.83 0.29
C ILE A 228 -12.52 1.74 0.28
N GLU A 229 -12.00 0.58 -0.05
CA GLU A 229 -10.54 0.33 -0.10
C GLU A 229 -9.86 1.23 -1.12
N LEU A 230 -10.34 1.26 -2.36
CA LEU A 230 -9.74 2.07 -3.43
C LEU A 230 -9.87 3.57 -3.15
N GLU A 231 -10.99 4.03 -2.58
CA GLU A 231 -11.15 5.41 -2.19
C GLU A 231 -10.10 5.81 -1.14
N ARG A 232 -9.98 5.04 -0.06
CA ARG A 232 -9.02 5.32 1.02
C ARG A 232 -7.57 5.19 0.56
N LEU A 233 -7.26 4.14 -0.20
CA LEU A 233 -5.92 3.91 -0.73
C LEU A 233 -5.50 5.03 -1.70
N SER A 234 -6.42 5.56 -2.52
CA SER A 234 -6.14 6.67 -3.45
C SER A 234 -5.72 7.97 -2.75
N MET A 235 -6.13 8.16 -1.50
CA MET A 235 -5.78 9.34 -0.71
C MET A 235 -4.43 9.24 -0.02
N ILE A 236 -3.85 8.03 0.10
CA ILE A 236 -2.51 7.85 0.65
C ILE A 236 -1.49 8.39 -0.35
N GLY A 237 -0.72 9.40 0.07
CA GLY A 237 0.40 9.94 -0.70
C GLY A 237 1.61 9.01 -0.67
N VAL A 238 2.36 9.00 -1.75
CA VAL A 238 3.67 8.33 -1.79
C VAL A 238 4.62 8.94 -0.76
N ASP A 239 4.56 10.24 -0.62
CA ASP A 239 5.26 11.06 0.36
C ASP A 239 4.91 10.70 1.81
N GLU A 240 3.65 10.39 2.13
CA GLU A 240 3.26 9.88 3.45
C GLU A 240 3.98 8.57 3.77
N ILE A 241 4.06 7.65 2.80
CA ILE A 241 4.76 6.38 2.97
C ILE A 241 6.25 6.63 3.20
N VAL A 242 6.89 7.47 2.37
CA VAL A 242 8.32 7.79 2.52
C VAL A 242 8.62 8.44 3.87
N GLN A 243 7.79 9.39 4.32
CA GLN A 243 7.95 10.03 5.63
C GLN A 243 7.75 9.04 6.78
N MET A 244 6.72 8.20 6.69
CA MET A 244 6.50 7.16 7.70
C MET A 244 7.71 6.23 7.79
N LEU A 245 8.23 5.74 6.68
CA LEU A 245 9.37 4.82 6.65
C LEU A 245 10.67 5.46 7.18
N GLY A 246 10.83 6.78 7.02
CA GLY A 246 11.97 7.54 7.57
C GLY A 246 11.92 7.72 9.09
N ASN A 247 10.72 7.76 9.68
CA ASN A 247 10.51 8.12 11.08
C ASN A 247 10.26 6.91 12.00
N VAL A 248 10.09 5.69 11.47
CA VAL A 248 9.60 4.54 12.24
C VAL A 248 10.72 3.57 12.61
N ASN A 249 10.76 3.19 13.90
CA ASN A 249 11.25 1.89 14.34
C ASN A 249 10.12 0.86 14.11
N LEU A 250 10.44 -0.33 13.62
CA LEU A 250 9.48 -1.37 13.23
C LEU A 250 8.49 -1.74 14.36
N GLU A 251 8.92 -1.57 15.62
CA GLU A 251 8.13 -1.85 16.82
C GLU A 251 7.01 -0.84 17.07
N SER A 252 7.13 0.38 16.51
CA SER A 252 6.14 1.45 16.68
C SER A 252 5.11 1.58 15.56
N LEU A 253 5.07 0.65 14.60
CA LEU A 253 4.06 0.65 13.51
C LEU A 253 2.60 0.53 14.01
N GLY A 254 2.40 0.18 15.29
CA GLY A 254 1.10 0.13 15.97
C GLY A 254 0.82 1.28 16.94
N GLU A 255 1.81 2.09 17.31
CA GLU A 255 1.69 3.13 18.31
C GLU A 255 1.72 4.54 17.70
N HIS A 256 0.81 5.36 18.19
CA HIS A 256 0.50 6.71 17.73
C HIS A 256 1.64 7.69 17.98
N ASN A 257 2.31 8.18 16.91
CA ASN A 257 2.91 9.52 16.95
C ASN A 257 3.32 9.99 15.54
N SER A 258 2.49 10.73 14.88
CA SER A 258 2.78 11.98 14.16
C SER A 258 1.61 12.43 13.29
N ASP A 259 1.33 13.71 13.28
CA ASP A 259 0.30 14.39 12.46
C ASP A 259 0.53 14.24 10.92
N THR A 260 1.67 13.68 10.51
CA THR A 260 2.09 13.60 9.11
C THR A 260 1.63 12.35 8.34
N THR A 261 1.07 11.34 9.03
CA THR A 261 0.64 10.08 8.42
C THR A 261 -0.87 9.85 8.50
N GLY A 262 -1.65 10.91 8.42
CA GLY A 262 -3.10 10.91 8.65
C GLY A 262 -3.87 9.87 7.82
N ASN A 263 -3.65 9.81 6.49
CA ASN A 263 -4.38 8.89 5.62
C ASN A 263 -3.96 7.43 5.82
N ILE A 264 -2.69 7.17 6.06
CA ILE A 264 -2.19 5.82 6.40
C ILE A 264 -2.84 5.33 7.70
N LYS A 265 -2.90 6.18 8.73
CA LYS A 265 -3.54 5.88 10.01
C LYS A 265 -5.02 5.51 9.82
N TYR A 266 -5.75 6.29 9.05
CA TYR A 266 -7.17 6.02 8.76
C TYR A 266 -7.37 4.74 7.95
N TYR A 267 -6.43 4.40 7.08
CA TYR A 267 -6.47 3.15 6.32
C TYR A 267 -6.20 1.92 7.20
N ILE A 268 -5.22 1.99 8.10
CA ILE A 268 -4.96 0.94 9.11
C ILE A 268 -6.15 0.82 10.07
N LYS A 269 -6.72 1.94 10.50
CA LYS A 269 -7.94 1.94 11.35
C LYS A 269 -9.09 1.22 10.65
N TRP A 270 -9.29 1.47 9.36
CA TRP A 270 -10.30 0.78 8.57
C TRP A 270 -10.11 -0.73 8.53
N PHE A 271 -8.88 -1.19 8.33
CA PHE A 271 -8.54 -2.62 8.39
C PHE A 271 -8.97 -3.25 9.73
N ASN A 272 -8.61 -2.59 10.84
CA ASN A 272 -8.97 -3.04 12.17
C ASN A 272 -10.49 -3.00 12.40
N GLN A 273 -11.17 -1.93 11.95
CA GLN A 273 -12.62 -1.80 12.01
C GLN A 273 -13.33 -2.93 11.26
N LEU A 274 -12.88 -3.29 10.06
CA LEU A 274 -13.45 -4.38 9.27
C LEU A 274 -13.26 -5.75 9.96
N SER A 275 -12.10 -5.95 10.61
CA SER A 275 -11.85 -7.16 11.41
C SER A 275 -12.81 -7.26 12.60
N VAL A 276 -12.93 -6.19 13.38
CA VAL A 276 -13.85 -6.11 14.53
C VAL A 276 -15.31 -6.19 14.08
N PHE A 277 -15.68 -5.53 13.00
CA PHE A 277 -17.01 -5.62 12.39
C PHE A 277 -17.38 -7.07 12.05
N THR A 278 -16.47 -7.83 11.45
CA THR A 278 -16.69 -9.25 11.13
C THR A 278 -17.02 -10.06 12.39
N ALA A 279 -16.26 -9.87 13.46
CA ALA A 279 -16.52 -10.53 14.74
C ALA A 279 -17.84 -10.06 15.37
N SER A 280 -18.13 -8.75 15.29
CA SER A 280 -19.35 -8.14 15.83
C SER A 280 -20.61 -8.70 15.15
N GLU A 281 -20.60 -8.79 13.82
CA GLU A 281 -21.73 -9.34 13.06
C GLU A 281 -22.06 -10.78 13.46
N ILE A 282 -21.04 -11.59 13.78
CA ILE A 282 -21.25 -12.97 14.26
C ILE A 282 -21.81 -12.98 15.66
N GLN A 283 -21.28 -12.15 16.56
CA GLN A 283 -21.65 -12.15 17.98
C GLN A 283 -23.04 -11.55 18.26
N LYS A 284 -23.57 -10.68 17.38
CA LYS A 284 -24.96 -10.18 17.45
C LYS A 284 -26.01 -11.29 17.49
N HIS A 285 -25.68 -12.47 16.99
CA HIS A 285 -26.65 -13.55 16.85
C HIS A 285 -26.63 -14.50 18.07
N THR A 286 -27.64 -14.44 18.94
CA THR A 286 -27.81 -15.36 20.06
C THR A 286 -28.07 -16.80 19.61
N ARG A 287 -28.78 -17.00 18.48
CA ARG A 287 -29.10 -18.33 17.96
C ARG A 287 -27.96 -18.91 17.13
N LYS A 288 -27.46 -20.08 17.51
CA LYS A 288 -26.36 -20.80 16.85
C LYS A 288 -26.54 -20.91 15.33
N LYS A 289 -27.76 -21.22 14.85
CA LYS A 289 -28.04 -21.37 13.42
C LYS A 289 -27.73 -20.07 12.63
N HIS A 290 -27.97 -18.89 13.22
CA HIS A 290 -27.70 -17.61 12.58
C HIS A 290 -26.21 -17.30 12.61
N ARG A 291 -25.49 -17.64 13.70
CA ARG A 291 -24.02 -17.50 13.75
C ARG A 291 -23.34 -18.36 12.69
N VAL A 292 -23.78 -19.62 12.52
CA VAL A 292 -23.25 -20.50 11.46
C VAL A 292 -23.41 -19.85 10.09
N ARG A 293 -24.62 -19.37 9.76
CA ARG A 293 -24.87 -18.69 8.49
C ARG A 293 -24.02 -17.43 8.31
N CYS A 294 -23.82 -16.67 9.38
CA CYS A 294 -23.00 -15.47 9.34
C CYS A 294 -21.52 -15.80 9.10
N ILE A 295 -20.99 -16.84 9.75
CA ILE A 295 -19.62 -17.31 9.51
C ILE A 295 -19.45 -17.77 8.06
N GLU A 296 -20.38 -18.60 7.55
CA GLU A 296 -20.35 -19.09 6.16
C GLU A 296 -20.42 -17.93 5.16
N PHE A 297 -21.24 -16.92 5.46
CA PHE A 297 -21.31 -15.68 4.66
C PHE A 297 -19.96 -14.97 4.59
N PHE A 298 -19.26 -14.78 5.72
CA PHE A 298 -17.96 -14.14 5.74
C PHE A 298 -16.86 -14.99 5.08
N ILE A 299 -16.94 -16.29 5.14
CA ILE A 299 -16.06 -17.19 4.40
C ILE A 299 -16.27 -17.02 2.88
N ASP A 300 -17.51 -17.03 2.43
CA ASP A 300 -17.83 -16.79 1.02
C ASP A 300 -17.45 -15.36 0.59
N LEU A 301 -17.63 -14.33 1.45
CA LEU A 301 -17.18 -12.97 1.22
C LEU A 301 -15.64 -12.88 1.06
N GLY A 302 -14.88 -13.58 1.90
CA GLY A 302 -13.43 -13.67 1.78
C GLY A 302 -13.00 -14.27 0.45
N LYS A 303 -13.69 -15.29 -0.03
CA LYS A 303 -13.46 -15.91 -1.34
C LYS A 303 -13.74 -14.91 -2.48
N GLU A 304 -14.83 -14.15 -2.39
CA GLU A 304 -15.13 -13.11 -3.38
C GLU A 304 -14.09 -11.97 -3.36
N CYS A 305 -13.51 -11.64 -2.21
CA CYS A 305 -12.39 -10.71 -2.13
C CYS A 305 -11.16 -11.21 -2.91
N ILE A 306 -10.84 -12.51 -2.85
CA ILE A 306 -9.76 -13.10 -3.70
C ILE A 306 -10.11 -12.97 -5.18
N ASN A 307 -11.36 -13.27 -5.57
CA ASN A 307 -11.82 -13.21 -6.95
C ASN A 307 -11.68 -11.80 -7.54
N ILE A 308 -11.98 -10.76 -6.75
CA ILE A 308 -11.84 -9.36 -7.15
C ILE A 308 -10.36 -8.92 -7.16
N GLY A 309 -9.51 -9.49 -6.30
CA GLY A 309 -8.15 -9.03 -6.04
C GLY A 309 -8.04 -8.07 -4.85
N ASN A 310 -9.03 -8.09 -3.95
CA ASN A 310 -9.04 -7.29 -2.72
C ASN A 310 -8.47 -8.10 -1.54
N PHE A 311 -7.16 -8.12 -1.44
CA PHE A 311 -6.46 -8.88 -0.40
C PHE A 311 -6.45 -8.17 0.95
N ASN A 312 -6.60 -6.85 0.99
CA ASN A 312 -6.65 -6.12 2.26
C ASN A 312 -7.92 -6.47 3.04
N SER A 313 -9.09 -6.39 2.40
CA SER A 313 -10.35 -6.79 3.02
C SER A 313 -10.40 -8.29 3.34
N LEU A 314 -9.82 -9.16 2.49
CA LEU A 314 -9.67 -10.59 2.79
C LEU A 314 -8.97 -10.80 4.13
N MET A 315 -7.80 -10.17 4.30
CA MET A 315 -6.99 -10.29 5.52
C MET A 315 -7.75 -9.80 6.76
N ALA A 316 -8.47 -8.69 6.66
CA ALA A 316 -9.28 -8.15 7.74
C ALA A 316 -10.42 -9.10 8.13
N ILE A 317 -11.13 -9.66 7.15
CA ILE A 317 -12.22 -10.62 7.38
C ILE A 317 -11.69 -11.87 8.09
N VAL A 318 -10.59 -12.45 7.62
CA VAL A 318 -10.04 -13.66 8.25
C VAL A 318 -9.42 -13.36 9.61
N ALA A 319 -8.87 -12.16 9.83
CA ALA A 319 -8.46 -11.73 11.18
C ALA A 319 -9.66 -11.70 12.13
N GLY A 320 -10.80 -11.17 11.70
CA GLY A 320 -12.04 -11.18 12.47
C GLY A 320 -12.56 -12.59 12.77
N LEU A 321 -12.57 -13.48 11.76
CA LEU A 321 -12.93 -14.91 11.93
C LEU A 321 -11.97 -15.65 12.87
N SER A 322 -10.71 -15.23 12.92
CA SER A 322 -9.65 -15.82 13.76
C SER A 322 -9.54 -15.17 15.14
N SER A 323 -10.35 -14.15 15.44
CA SER A 323 -10.37 -13.49 16.75
C SER A 323 -10.77 -14.47 17.86
N GLN A 324 -10.28 -14.24 19.09
CA GLN A 324 -10.57 -15.09 20.23
C GLN A 324 -12.09 -15.23 20.47
N ALA A 325 -12.82 -14.14 20.33
CA ALA A 325 -14.28 -14.13 20.53
C ALA A 325 -15.01 -15.07 19.56
N VAL A 326 -14.51 -15.24 18.33
CA VAL A 326 -15.12 -16.10 17.31
C VAL A 326 -14.59 -17.53 17.37
N THR A 327 -13.28 -17.72 17.51
CA THR A 327 -12.64 -19.05 17.48
C THR A 327 -13.06 -19.95 18.65
N ARG A 328 -13.39 -19.35 19.82
CA ARG A 328 -13.86 -20.09 20.98
C ARG A 328 -15.27 -20.68 20.82
N LEU A 329 -16.08 -20.26 19.83
CA LEU A 329 -17.45 -20.75 19.60
C LEU A 329 -17.45 -22.18 19.02
N LYS A 330 -16.99 -23.16 19.79
CA LYS A 330 -16.76 -24.54 19.33
C LYS A 330 -18.02 -25.21 18.79
N LYS A 331 -19.17 -25.01 19.46
CA LYS A 331 -20.47 -25.62 19.06
C LYS A 331 -21.00 -25.00 17.76
N THR A 332 -20.66 -23.72 17.48
CA THR A 332 -20.97 -23.07 16.23
C THR A 332 -20.08 -23.61 15.11
N TRP A 333 -18.76 -23.68 15.33
CA TRP A 333 -17.77 -24.15 14.35
C TRP A 333 -17.94 -25.63 13.96
N GLN A 334 -18.52 -26.48 14.83
CA GLN A 334 -18.84 -27.87 14.48
C GLN A 334 -19.84 -28.01 13.32
N ARG A 335 -20.57 -26.95 12.98
CA ARG A 335 -21.59 -26.95 11.93
C ARG A 335 -21.16 -26.13 10.67
N VAL A 336 -20.03 -25.49 10.73
CA VAL A 336 -19.47 -24.71 9.60
C VAL A 336 -18.63 -25.63 8.71
N ASP A 337 -18.77 -25.48 7.39
CA ASP A 337 -17.87 -26.14 6.43
C ASP A 337 -16.45 -25.55 6.52
N LYS A 338 -15.56 -26.29 7.17
CA LYS A 338 -14.19 -25.86 7.43
C LYS A 338 -13.30 -25.89 6.18
N ALA A 339 -13.62 -26.73 5.18
CA ALA A 339 -12.78 -26.86 4.00
C ALA A 339 -12.63 -25.51 3.26
N LYS A 340 -13.71 -24.73 3.18
CA LYS A 340 -13.65 -23.38 2.59
C LYS A 340 -12.80 -22.42 3.42
N LEU A 341 -12.87 -22.48 4.74
CA LEU A 341 -12.06 -21.64 5.63
C LEU A 341 -10.57 -21.99 5.55
N GLU A 342 -10.24 -23.27 5.47
CA GLU A 342 -8.85 -23.74 5.35
C GLU A 342 -8.17 -23.16 4.10
N ILE A 343 -8.91 -23.03 2.99
CA ILE A 343 -8.42 -22.39 1.77
C ILE A 343 -8.05 -20.92 2.04
N LEU A 344 -8.89 -20.19 2.76
CA LEU A 344 -8.61 -18.79 3.10
C LEU A 344 -7.46 -18.67 4.09
N GLN A 345 -7.41 -19.52 5.12
CA GLN A 345 -6.33 -19.53 6.11
C GLN A 345 -4.98 -19.90 5.50
N HIS A 346 -4.97 -20.77 4.48
CA HIS A 346 -3.74 -21.09 3.74
C HIS A 346 -3.13 -19.85 3.09
N GLN A 347 -3.95 -18.92 2.57
CA GLN A 347 -3.47 -17.65 2.01
C GLN A 347 -2.79 -16.76 3.06
N LEU A 348 -3.20 -16.90 4.32
CA LEU A 348 -2.72 -16.07 5.43
C LEU A 348 -1.55 -16.68 6.20
N ASN A 349 -1.13 -17.87 5.79
CA ASN A 349 -0.03 -18.56 6.48
C ASN A 349 1.26 -17.71 6.38
N PRO A 350 1.83 -17.27 7.54
CA PRO A 350 3.03 -16.44 7.54
C PRO A 350 4.31 -17.20 7.18
N SER A 351 4.25 -18.54 7.09
CA SER A 351 5.38 -19.39 6.74
C SER A 351 5.98 -18.98 5.40
N GLY A 352 7.32 -18.99 5.30
CA GLY A 352 8.02 -18.58 4.09
C GLY A 352 7.74 -17.12 3.69
N ASN A 353 7.53 -16.22 4.66
CA ASN A 353 7.19 -14.82 4.43
C ASN A 353 5.94 -14.66 3.55
N PHE A 354 4.86 -15.34 3.94
CA PHE A 354 3.56 -15.31 3.24
C PHE A 354 3.62 -15.82 1.80
N VAL A 355 4.35 -16.91 1.55
CA VAL A 355 4.58 -17.45 0.19
C VAL A 355 3.27 -17.70 -0.57
N SER A 356 2.24 -18.25 0.08
CA SER A 356 0.94 -18.53 -0.55
C SER A 356 0.21 -17.26 -0.97
N TYR A 357 0.18 -16.25 -0.11
CA TYR A 357 -0.36 -14.94 -0.43
C TYR A 357 0.37 -14.30 -1.62
N ARG A 358 1.71 -14.32 -1.61
CA ARG A 358 2.52 -13.72 -2.68
C ARG A 358 2.27 -14.40 -4.03
N ALA A 359 2.14 -15.72 -4.03
CA ALA A 359 1.80 -16.46 -5.24
C ALA A 359 0.41 -16.07 -5.78
N THR A 360 -0.57 -15.93 -4.89
CA THR A 360 -1.94 -15.52 -5.28
C THR A 360 -1.99 -14.06 -5.73
N LEU A 361 -1.26 -13.16 -5.08
CA LEU A 361 -1.12 -11.77 -5.52
C LEU A 361 -0.48 -11.69 -6.91
N ASN A 362 0.61 -12.40 -7.14
CA ASN A 362 1.27 -12.44 -8.46
C ASN A 362 0.33 -12.97 -9.55
N ALA A 363 -0.44 -14.02 -9.26
CA ALA A 363 -1.46 -14.53 -10.20
C ALA A 363 -2.54 -13.48 -10.49
N ALA A 364 -2.97 -12.72 -9.48
CA ALA A 364 -3.93 -11.62 -9.66
C ALA A 364 -3.34 -10.46 -10.48
N ILE A 365 -2.08 -10.10 -10.26
CA ILE A 365 -1.37 -9.09 -11.05
C ILE A 365 -1.30 -9.53 -12.52
N TRP A 366 -0.86 -10.75 -12.79
CA TRP A 366 -0.79 -11.29 -14.14
C TRP A 366 -2.17 -11.28 -14.82
N ARG A 367 -3.22 -11.73 -14.12
CA ARG A 367 -4.61 -11.65 -14.62
C ARG A 367 -5.00 -10.21 -14.95
N SER A 368 -4.67 -9.25 -14.09
CA SER A 368 -4.96 -7.82 -14.24
C SER A 368 -4.28 -7.22 -15.49
N GLU A 369 -3.08 -7.66 -15.83
CA GLU A 369 -2.32 -7.22 -17.00
C GLU A 369 -2.93 -7.76 -18.31
N CYS A 370 -3.40 -9.01 -18.28
CA CYS A 370 -4.03 -9.65 -19.42
C CYS A 370 -5.54 -9.33 -19.56
N ALA A 371 -6.12 -8.62 -18.59
CA ALA A 371 -7.56 -8.43 -18.49
C ALA A 371 -8.12 -7.55 -19.61
N LYS A 372 -9.22 -8.01 -20.21
CA LYS A 372 -10.02 -7.26 -21.18
C LYS A 372 -11.10 -6.39 -20.50
N ASN A 373 -11.46 -6.75 -19.26
CA ASN A 373 -12.51 -6.09 -18.48
C ASN A 373 -11.90 -5.38 -17.26
N ASP A 374 -12.36 -4.17 -16.96
CA ASP A 374 -11.87 -3.38 -15.83
C ASP A 374 -12.15 -4.04 -14.47
N ASN A 375 -13.19 -4.88 -14.37
CA ASN A 375 -13.49 -5.64 -13.15
C ASN A 375 -12.36 -6.59 -12.73
N GLU A 376 -11.56 -7.09 -13.67
CA GLU A 376 -10.46 -8.01 -13.45
C GLU A 376 -9.14 -7.28 -13.16
N ARG A 377 -9.13 -5.95 -13.30
CA ARG A 377 -7.94 -5.11 -13.14
C ARG A 377 -7.75 -4.58 -11.73
N VAL A 378 -8.69 -4.84 -10.84
CA VAL A 378 -8.61 -4.39 -9.45
C VAL A 378 -7.54 -5.18 -8.70
N ILE A 379 -6.58 -4.47 -8.09
CA ILE A 379 -5.57 -5.02 -7.18
C ILE A 379 -5.50 -4.14 -5.95
N ILE A 380 -5.82 -4.72 -4.82
CA ILE A 380 -5.72 -4.08 -3.49
C ILE A 380 -4.87 -5.02 -2.62
N PRO A 381 -3.56 -4.76 -2.52
CA PRO A 381 -2.65 -5.63 -1.78
C PRO A 381 -2.92 -5.58 -0.28
N PHE A 382 -2.46 -6.58 0.46
CA PHE A 382 -2.42 -6.51 1.92
C PHE A 382 -1.42 -5.43 2.34
N PHE A 383 -1.96 -4.30 2.78
CA PHE A 383 -1.21 -3.07 3.00
C PHE A 383 -0.12 -3.23 4.08
N GLY A 384 -0.41 -3.93 5.17
CA GLY A 384 0.54 -4.16 6.25
C GLY A 384 1.80 -4.91 5.80
N LEU A 385 1.64 -5.97 4.97
CA LEU A 385 2.78 -6.71 4.44
C LEU A 385 3.55 -5.89 3.40
N MET A 386 2.84 -5.13 2.57
CA MET A 386 3.46 -4.24 1.61
C MET A 386 4.30 -3.15 2.30
N LEU A 387 3.81 -2.54 3.37
CA LEU A 387 4.57 -1.57 4.16
C LEU A 387 5.82 -2.20 4.79
N LYS A 388 5.70 -3.43 5.29
CA LYS A 388 6.85 -4.19 5.82
C LYS A 388 7.92 -4.40 4.75
N ASP A 389 7.53 -4.81 3.55
CA ASP A 389 8.47 -5.03 2.44
C ASP A 389 9.15 -3.72 2.03
N LEU A 390 8.38 -2.63 1.90
CA LEU A 390 8.90 -1.30 1.61
C LEU A 390 9.87 -0.82 2.69
N TYR A 391 9.57 -1.05 3.97
CA TYR A 391 10.46 -0.71 5.08
C TYR A 391 11.81 -1.43 4.98
N ILE A 392 11.79 -2.73 4.71
CA ILE A 392 13.03 -3.53 4.60
C ILE A 392 13.91 -3.00 3.45
N ILE A 393 13.31 -2.73 2.28
CA ILE A 393 14.03 -2.20 1.13
C ILE A 393 14.57 -0.79 1.41
N HIS A 394 13.73 0.07 1.99
CA HIS A 394 14.11 1.44 2.33
C HIS A 394 15.27 1.46 3.33
N ARG A 395 15.20 0.70 4.42
CA ARG A 395 16.30 0.59 5.40
C ARG A 395 17.59 0.09 4.77
N ALA A 396 17.52 -0.95 3.94
CA ALA A 396 18.69 -1.47 3.23
C ALA A 396 19.31 -0.46 2.24
N SER A 397 18.52 0.51 1.77
CA SER A 397 18.97 1.54 0.83
C SER A 397 19.67 2.73 1.49
N LEU A 398 19.38 3.00 2.78
CA LEU A 398 19.91 4.17 3.49
C LEU A 398 21.40 4.05 3.84
N ASP A 399 21.90 2.83 4.07
CA ASP A 399 23.30 2.63 4.41
C ASP A 399 24.17 2.77 3.15
N PRO A 400 25.12 3.71 3.10
CA PRO A 400 26.00 3.84 1.94
C PRO A 400 26.92 2.61 1.81
N LEU A 401 27.47 2.44 0.63
CA LEU A 401 28.54 1.48 0.40
C LEU A 401 29.83 1.89 1.14
N PRO A 402 30.78 0.97 1.39
CA PRO A 402 32.05 1.30 2.08
C PRO A 402 32.87 2.41 1.42
N ASN A 403 32.67 2.65 0.11
CA ASN A 403 33.29 3.74 -0.64
C ASN A 403 32.50 5.07 -0.59
N GLY A 404 31.44 5.16 0.23
CA GLY A 404 30.59 6.34 0.39
C GLY A 404 29.56 6.54 -0.73
N GLN A 405 29.44 5.62 -1.70
CA GLN A 405 28.43 5.70 -2.75
C GLN A 405 27.05 5.26 -2.26
N LEU A 406 26.00 5.84 -2.83
CA LEU A 406 24.61 5.47 -2.58
C LEU A 406 24.23 4.23 -3.42
N LYS A 407 23.38 3.38 -2.87
CA LYS A 407 22.89 2.14 -3.50
C LYS A 407 21.72 2.42 -4.44
N ILE A 408 22.00 2.91 -5.65
CA ILE A 408 20.96 3.32 -6.61
C ILE A 408 20.10 2.14 -7.07
N ALA A 409 20.65 0.95 -7.16
CA ALA A 409 19.88 -0.25 -7.46
C ALA A 409 18.78 -0.52 -6.43
N MET A 410 19.05 -0.29 -5.13
CA MET A 410 18.04 -0.41 -4.05
C MET A 410 17.01 0.72 -4.15
N PHE A 411 17.42 1.94 -4.49
CA PHE A 411 16.50 3.04 -4.76
C PHE A 411 15.55 2.70 -5.92
N ALA A 412 16.08 2.10 -6.99
CA ALA A 412 15.27 1.68 -8.13
C ALA A 412 14.28 0.57 -7.77
N GLN A 413 14.68 -0.38 -6.92
CA GLN A 413 13.81 -1.43 -6.42
C GLN A 413 12.66 -0.84 -5.56
N PHE A 414 12.98 0.08 -4.65
CA PHE A 414 11.97 0.79 -3.87
C PHE A 414 10.98 1.55 -4.77
N ALA A 415 11.51 2.29 -5.75
CA ALA A 415 10.70 3.03 -6.71
C ALA A 415 9.80 2.13 -7.55
N GLN A 416 10.24 0.92 -7.92
CA GLN A 416 9.41 -0.03 -8.65
C GLN A 416 8.20 -0.49 -7.82
N HIS A 417 8.39 -0.79 -6.53
CA HIS A 417 7.26 -1.15 -5.64
C HIS A 417 6.29 0.02 -5.46
N MET A 418 6.80 1.23 -5.34
CA MET A 418 5.97 2.44 -5.24
C MET A 418 5.20 2.71 -6.54
N ALA A 419 5.82 2.50 -7.71
CA ALA A 419 5.15 2.64 -9.00
C ALA A 419 3.98 1.65 -9.16
N ASN A 420 4.16 0.40 -8.72
CA ASN A 420 3.09 -0.59 -8.71
C ASN A 420 1.92 -0.15 -7.81
N LEU A 421 2.22 0.35 -6.60
CA LEU A 421 1.19 0.87 -5.71
C LEU A 421 0.42 2.04 -6.34
N ILE A 422 1.11 3.00 -6.97
CA ILE A 422 0.48 4.13 -7.68
C ILE A 422 -0.45 3.60 -8.77
N LEU A 423 0.02 2.65 -9.56
CA LEU A 423 -0.79 2.04 -10.64
C LEU A 423 -2.08 1.39 -10.10
N TRP A 424 -2.02 0.73 -8.95
CA TRP A 424 -3.18 0.05 -8.36
C TRP A 424 -4.16 1.02 -7.70
N LYS A 425 -3.65 1.99 -6.92
CA LYS A 425 -4.48 2.92 -6.15
C LYS A 425 -5.20 3.97 -6.99
N ASP A 426 -4.64 4.33 -8.15
CA ASP A 426 -5.21 5.38 -9.00
C ASP A 426 -6.29 4.85 -9.96
N ARG A 427 -6.54 3.53 -9.94
CA ARG A 427 -7.62 2.93 -10.74
C ARG A 427 -8.99 3.23 -10.13
N PRO A 428 -9.95 3.71 -10.94
CA PRO A 428 -11.33 3.87 -10.47
C PRO A 428 -11.96 2.50 -10.19
N CYS A 429 -12.79 2.43 -9.16
CA CYS A 429 -13.53 1.20 -8.88
C CYS A 429 -14.57 0.94 -9.98
N PRO A 430 -14.54 -0.21 -10.67
CA PRO A 430 -15.39 -0.48 -11.82
C PRO A 430 -16.79 -0.98 -11.42
N PHE A 431 -17.03 -1.29 -10.15
CA PHE A 431 -18.27 -1.89 -9.69
C PHE A 431 -19.37 -0.85 -9.46
N LYS A 432 -20.64 -1.28 -9.60
CA LYS A 432 -21.78 -0.43 -9.29
C LYS A 432 -21.88 -0.19 -7.77
N ARG A 433 -22.07 1.05 -7.36
CA ARG A 433 -22.30 1.41 -5.96
C ARG A 433 -23.66 0.94 -5.46
N ASN A 434 -23.69 0.36 -4.26
CA ASN A 434 -24.89 0.07 -3.48
C ASN A 434 -24.83 0.89 -2.20
N THR A 435 -25.58 1.99 -2.18
CA THR A 435 -25.54 2.97 -1.08
C THR A 435 -25.93 2.36 0.27
N SER A 436 -26.93 1.48 0.30
CA SER A 436 -27.39 0.86 1.56
C SER A 436 -26.31 -0.04 2.17
N ILE A 437 -25.62 -0.85 1.35
CA ILE A 437 -24.52 -1.71 1.84
C ILE A 437 -23.32 -0.85 2.24
N LEU A 438 -22.96 0.19 1.46
CA LEU A 438 -21.87 1.10 1.79
C LEU A 438 -22.11 1.82 3.12
N GLN A 439 -23.32 2.35 3.31
CA GLN A 439 -23.69 2.99 4.58
C GLN A 439 -23.59 2.01 5.75
N TYR A 440 -24.11 0.79 5.55
CA TYR A 440 -24.02 -0.24 6.59
C TYR A 440 -22.55 -0.57 6.95
N LEU A 441 -21.69 -0.80 5.97
CA LEU A 441 -20.27 -1.11 6.21
C LEU A 441 -19.51 0.01 6.93
N LEU A 442 -19.89 1.27 6.68
CA LEU A 442 -19.22 2.43 7.27
C LEU A 442 -19.76 2.84 8.64
N LEU A 443 -21.06 2.60 8.90
CA LEU A 443 -21.76 3.11 10.08
C LEU A 443 -22.22 2.03 11.07
N ALA A 444 -22.12 0.73 10.69
CA ALA A 444 -22.54 -0.33 11.58
C ALA A 444 -21.71 -0.32 12.87
N PRO A 445 -22.39 -0.42 14.04
CA PRO A 445 -21.70 -0.43 15.32
C PRO A 445 -20.80 -1.65 15.44
N SER A 446 -19.59 -1.42 15.92
CA SER A 446 -18.63 -2.47 16.25
C SER A 446 -18.42 -2.51 17.75
N TYR A 447 -18.40 -3.71 18.31
CA TYR A 447 -18.17 -3.87 19.74
C TYR A 447 -16.67 -3.69 20.07
N VAL A 448 -16.39 -3.18 21.26
CA VAL A 448 -15.03 -3.18 21.81
C VAL A 448 -14.63 -4.64 22.12
N GLU A 449 -13.34 -4.94 22.13
CA GLU A 449 -12.80 -6.29 22.28
C GLU A 449 -13.35 -7.02 23.53
N ASN A 450 -13.42 -6.32 24.67
CA ASN A 450 -13.97 -6.88 25.91
C ASN A 450 -15.46 -7.20 25.80
N ASP A 451 -16.23 -6.37 25.10
CA ASP A 451 -17.66 -6.61 24.87
C ASP A 451 -17.88 -7.78 23.91
N LEU A 452 -17.07 -7.89 22.86
CA LEU A 452 -17.08 -9.02 21.93
C LEU A 452 -16.84 -10.35 22.68
N LEU A 453 -15.87 -10.33 23.59
CA LEU A 453 -15.53 -11.51 24.35
C LEU A 453 -16.63 -11.87 25.36
N THR A 454 -17.25 -10.86 26.00
CA THR A 454 -18.40 -11.04 26.89
C THR A 454 -19.59 -11.65 26.14
N LEU A 455 -19.98 -11.07 25.00
CA LEU A 455 -21.04 -11.60 24.14
C LEU A 455 -20.73 -13.03 23.64
N SER A 456 -19.48 -13.33 23.40
CA SER A 456 -19.06 -14.67 23.03
C SER A 456 -19.30 -15.69 24.16
N PHE A 457 -19.04 -15.32 25.42
CA PHE A 457 -19.35 -16.16 26.57
C PHE A 457 -20.86 -16.30 26.83
N GLU A 458 -21.63 -15.26 26.58
CA GLU A 458 -23.09 -15.30 26.62
C GLU A 458 -23.66 -16.22 25.53
N ASN A 459 -23.10 -16.19 24.33
CA ASN A 459 -23.50 -17.02 23.20
C ASN A 459 -23.13 -18.49 23.36
N GLU A 460 -21.95 -18.79 23.88
CA GLU A 460 -21.49 -20.13 24.25
C GLU A 460 -20.77 -20.06 25.61
N PRO A 461 -21.37 -20.59 26.71
CA PRO A 461 -20.82 -20.51 28.05
C PRO A 461 -19.37 -21.04 28.15
N PRO A 462 -18.56 -20.52 29.09
CA PRO A 462 -17.18 -20.94 29.27
C PRO A 462 -17.09 -22.40 29.69
N GLU A 463 -16.25 -23.18 29.00
CA GLU A 463 -16.08 -24.62 29.27
C GLU A 463 -14.86 -24.90 30.14
N THR A 464 -13.76 -24.16 29.94
CA THR A 464 -12.48 -24.34 30.65
C THR A 464 -12.37 -23.47 31.91
N PRO A 465 -11.54 -23.86 32.91
CA PRO A 465 -11.28 -23.00 34.07
C PRO A 465 -10.77 -21.62 33.72
N ASN A 466 -9.86 -21.53 32.74
CA ASN A 466 -9.30 -20.26 32.26
C ASN A 466 -10.38 -19.35 31.65
N GLU A 467 -11.29 -19.91 30.86
CA GLU A 467 -12.40 -19.14 30.27
C GLU A 467 -13.36 -18.65 31.38
N ARG A 468 -13.60 -19.42 32.43
CA ARG A 468 -14.45 -19.02 33.57
C ARG A 468 -13.83 -17.86 34.34
N GLU A 469 -12.53 -17.90 34.58
CA GLU A 469 -11.81 -16.81 35.22
C GLU A 469 -11.83 -15.55 34.38
N GLN A 470 -11.60 -15.69 33.07
CA GLN A 470 -11.62 -14.56 32.12
C GLN A 470 -13.02 -13.93 32.06
N TYR A 471 -14.08 -14.73 31.97
CA TYR A 471 -15.45 -14.24 31.98
C TYR A 471 -15.82 -13.53 33.29
N LYS A 472 -15.37 -14.05 34.43
CA LYS A 472 -15.55 -13.39 35.73
C LYS A 472 -14.90 -12.02 35.77
N LYS A 473 -13.64 -11.89 35.33
CA LYS A 473 -12.95 -10.60 35.27
C LYS A 473 -13.66 -9.59 34.37
N LEU A 474 -14.18 -10.03 33.22
CA LEU A 474 -14.93 -9.16 32.29
C LEU A 474 -16.27 -8.67 32.88
N THR A 475 -16.97 -9.51 33.62
CA THR A 475 -18.24 -9.15 34.28
C THR A 475 -18.04 -8.24 35.49
N GLU A 476 -16.97 -8.43 36.26
CA GLU A 476 -16.60 -7.58 37.39
C GLU A 476 -16.22 -6.16 36.88
N ALA A 477 -15.42 -6.06 35.84
CA ALA A 477 -15.06 -4.78 35.22
C ALA A 477 -16.27 -4.00 34.67
N LYS A 478 -17.30 -4.68 34.17
CA LYS A 478 -18.57 -4.06 33.74
C LYS A 478 -19.39 -3.52 34.90
N SER A 479 -19.40 -4.22 36.07
CA SER A 479 -20.13 -3.74 37.23
C SER A 479 -19.54 -2.49 37.83
N ASP A 480 -18.21 -2.35 37.82
CA ASP A 480 -17.52 -1.17 38.36
C ASP A 480 -17.77 0.09 37.48
N THR A 481 -17.79 -0.07 36.14
CA THR A 481 -18.10 1.04 35.24
C THR A 481 -19.56 1.47 35.21
N SER A 482 -20.49 0.62 35.68
CA SER A 482 -21.92 0.97 35.79
C SER A 482 -22.27 1.61 37.14
N SER A 483 -21.39 1.55 38.15
CA SER A 483 -21.57 2.14 39.47
C SER A 483 -21.10 3.62 39.54
N ASP A 484 -20.31 4.08 38.54
CA ASP A 484 -19.78 5.44 38.45
C ASP A 484 -20.57 6.37 37.52
N LYS A 485 -21.70 5.92 37.00
CA LYS A 485 -22.69 6.71 36.23
C LYS A 485 -23.98 6.91 37.05
#